data_2f92b0a00ee89b0babcb6950a18f56a8
#
_entry.id   2f92b0a00ee89b0babcb6950a18f56a8
#
_cell.length_a   1.000
_cell.length_b   1.000
_cell.length_c   1.000
_cell.angle_alpha   90.00
_cell.angle_beta   90.00
_cell.angle_gamma   90.00
#
_symmetry.space_group_name_H-M   'P 1'
#
loop_
_entity.id
_entity.type
_entity.pdbx_description
1 polymer ?
#
loop_
_entity_poly.entity_id
_entity_poly.type
_entity_poly.pdbx_seq_one_letter_code
_entity_poly.pdbx_strand_id
1 'polypeptide(L)'
;MKLLKIIIIIFLALTIEINADTEKEIINNLQKGGNLIFIRHAYAPGNGDPENFDINNCETQRNLSQSGRLQSRKIGNFFKENDIPIKLVISSEWCRCKE
;
A
#
# COMPACT_ATOMS: atom_id res chain seq x y z
N MET A 1 -42.56 -6.86 0.27
CA MET A 1 -41.31 -7.61 0.51
C MET A 1 -40.43 -7.74 -0.74
N LYS A 2 -40.99 -8.07 -1.92
CA LYS A 2 -40.19 -8.13 -3.18
C LYS A 2 -39.62 -6.76 -3.57
N LEU A 3 -40.41 -5.68 -3.45
CA LEU A 3 -39.97 -4.32 -3.76
C LEU A 3 -38.80 -3.86 -2.86
N LEU A 4 -38.86 -4.15 -1.56
CA LEU A 4 -37.81 -3.83 -0.60
C LEU A 4 -36.49 -4.54 -0.93
N LYS A 5 -36.55 -5.83 -1.34
CA LYS A 5 -35.35 -6.58 -1.76
C LYS A 5 -34.73 -6.00 -3.03
N ILE A 6 -35.54 -5.56 -3.99
CA ILE A 6 -35.05 -4.90 -5.21
C ILE A 6 -34.36 -3.58 -4.89
N ILE A 7 -34.92 -2.77 -4.01
CA ILE A 7 -34.34 -1.49 -3.57
C ILE A 7 -32.99 -1.72 -2.88
N ILE A 8 -32.85 -2.72 -2.01
CA ILE A 8 -31.60 -3.05 -1.35
C ILE A 8 -30.52 -3.49 -2.35
N ILE A 9 -30.88 -4.30 -3.35
CA ILE A 9 -29.93 -4.74 -4.39
C ILE A 9 -29.45 -3.55 -5.24
N ILE A 10 -30.33 -2.64 -5.62
CA ILE A 10 -29.98 -1.44 -6.40
C ILE A 10 -29.06 -0.53 -5.58
N PHE A 11 -29.32 -0.35 -4.28
CA PHE A 11 -28.49 0.48 -3.41
C PHE A 11 -27.09 -0.12 -3.22
N LEU A 12 -26.98 -1.44 -3.10
CA LEU A 12 -25.69 -2.15 -2.98
C LEU A 12 -24.87 -2.05 -4.27
N ALA A 13 -25.50 -2.13 -5.45
CA ALA A 13 -24.84 -1.99 -6.73
C ALA A 13 -24.27 -0.57 -6.94
N LEU A 14 -25.02 0.47 -6.56
CA LEU A 14 -24.57 1.87 -6.64
C LEU A 14 -23.35 2.16 -5.76
N THR A 15 -23.25 1.56 -4.57
CA THR A 15 -22.10 1.76 -3.69
C THR A 15 -20.82 1.14 -4.24
N ILE A 16 -20.91 0.03 -4.99
CA ILE A 16 -19.76 -0.64 -5.60
C ILE A 16 -19.21 0.21 -6.77
N GLU A 17 -20.07 0.80 -7.58
CA GLU A 17 -19.66 1.66 -8.70
C GLU A 17 -18.91 2.92 -8.24
N ILE A 18 -19.35 3.58 -7.17
CA ILE A 18 -18.70 4.77 -6.61
C ILE A 18 -17.26 4.47 -6.17
N ASN A 19 -17.01 3.34 -5.54
CA ASN A 19 -15.66 2.94 -5.10
C ASN A 19 -14.73 2.66 -6.29
N ALA A 20 -15.21 1.97 -7.32
CA ALA A 20 -14.45 1.65 -8.52
C ALA A 20 -14.06 2.90 -9.32
N ASP A 21 -14.94 3.89 -9.41
CA ASP A 21 -14.67 5.17 -10.09
C ASP A 21 -13.60 5.97 -9.34
N THR A 22 -13.63 6.00 -8.01
CA THR A 22 -12.63 6.68 -7.18
C THR A 22 -11.25 6.03 -7.33
N GLU A 23 -11.15 4.72 -7.33
CA GLU A 23 -9.89 4.00 -7.53
C GLU A 23 -9.29 4.29 -8.91
N LYS A 24 -10.11 4.25 -9.95
CA LYS A 24 -9.70 4.55 -11.32
C LYS A 24 -9.20 5.99 -11.46
N GLU A 25 -9.86 6.95 -10.82
CA GLU A 25 -9.42 8.35 -10.81
C GLU A 25 -8.06 8.52 -10.14
N ILE A 26 -7.83 7.85 -9.00
CA ILE A 26 -6.54 7.87 -8.31
C ILE A 26 -5.44 7.30 -9.22
N ILE A 27 -5.66 6.13 -9.82
CA ILE A 27 -4.70 5.51 -10.75
C ILE A 27 -4.40 6.45 -11.91
N ASN A 28 -5.42 7.03 -12.55
CA ASN A 28 -5.25 7.98 -13.64
C ASN A 28 -4.40 9.19 -13.24
N ASN A 29 -4.58 9.70 -12.02
CA ASN A 29 -3.79 10.81 -11.51
C ASN A 29 -2.33 10.41 -11.25
N LEU A 30 -2.09 9.21 -10.70
CA LEU A 30 -0.75 8.68 -10.48
C LEU A 30 0.00 8.45 -11.80
N GLN A 31 -0.68 7.98 -12.85
CA GLN A 31 -0.11 7.74 -14.17
C GLN A 31 0.39 9.02 -14.86
N LYS A 32 -0.17 10.18 -14.55
CA LYS A 32 0.28 11.47 -15.07
C LYS A 32 1.68 11.87 -14.56
N GLY A 33 2.15 11.25 -13.49
CA GLY A 33 3.41 11.61 -12.85
C GLY A 33 3.34 12.91 -12.07
N GLY A 34 4.50 13.38 -11.58
CA GLY A 34 4.59 14.62 -10.82
C GLY A 34 4.01 14.54 -9.39
N ASN A 35 3.70 13.35 -8.93
CA ASN A 35 3.15 13.10 -7.60
C ASN A 35 4.26 12.80 -6.60
N LEU A 36 4.03 13.20 -5.35
CA LEU A 36 4.81 12.76 -4.20
C LEU A 36 3.99 11.71 -3.45
N ILE A 37 4.53 10.50 -3.37
CA ILE A 37 3.84 9.35 -2.79
C ILE A 37 4.57 8.94 -1.51
N PHE A 38 3.87 8.95 -0.38
CA PHE A 38 4.38 8.49 0.90
C PHE A 38 3.84 7.09 1.19
N ILE A 39 4.76 6.15 1.44
CA ILE A 39 4.41 4.78 1.82
C ILE A 39 5.09 4.46 3.14
N ARG A 40 4.32 3.98 4.11
CA ARG A 40 4.88 3.39 5.32
C ARG A 40 5.46 2.02 4.97
N HIS A 41 6.53 1.61 5.68
CA HIS A 41 7.03 0.25 5.57
C HIS A 41 5.92 -0.79 5.77
N ALA A 42 6.06 -1.94 5.14
CA ALA A 42 5.13 -3.05 5.23
C ALA A 42 5.13 -3.69 6.65
N TYR A 43 4.37 -4.74 6.84
CA TYR A 43 4.19 -5.34 8.16
C TYR A 43 5.49 -5.83 8.77
N ALA A 44 5.86 -5.20 9.87
CA ALA A 44 6.96 -5.57 10.75
C ALA A 44 6.40 -5.85 12.15
N PRO A 45 6.34 -7.11 12.60
CA PRO A 45 5.71 -7.48 13.87
C PRO A 45 6.42 -6.85 15.08
N GLY A 46 5.66 -6.62 16.14
CA GLY A 46 6.15 -6.01 17.39
C GLY A 46 6.00 -4.50 17.42
N ASN A 47 6.45 -3.90 18.51
CA ASN A 47 6.41 -2.47 18.78
C ASN A 47 7.82 -1.97 19.09
N GLY A 48 8.25 -0.91 18.39
CA GLY A 48 9.58 -0.35 18.56
C GLY A 48 10.72 -1.29 18.12
N ASP A 49 11.93 -0.89 18.35
CA ASP A 49 13.13 -1.66 18.11
C ASP A 49 13.76 -2.05 19.47
N PRO A 50 14.60 -3.10 19.54
CA PRO A 50 15.34 -3.45 20.74
C PRO A 50 16.21 -2.28 21.24
N GLU A 51 16.46 -2.20 22.55
CA GLU A 51 17.28 -1.12 23.13
C GLU A 51 18.71 -1.08 22.57
N ASN A 52 19.23 -2.23 22.13
CA ASN A 52 20.56 -2.39 21.56
C ASN A 52 20.57 -2.33 20.03
N PHE A 53 19.55 -1.72 19.39
CA PHE A 53 19.52 -1.62 17.94
C PHE A 53 20.72 -0.84 17.38
N ASP A 54 21.21 -1.28 16.25
CA ASP A 54 22.18 -0.57 15.43
C ASP A 54 21.61 -0.36 14.03
N ILE A 55 21.56 0.88 13.58
CA ILE A 55 21.00 1.23 12.27
C ILE A 55 21.75 0.58 11.09
N ASN A 56 23.00 0.24 11.30
CA ASN A 56 23.85 -0.43 10.32
C ASN A 56 23.80 -1.96 10.39
N ASN A 57 23.12 -2.51 11.39
CA ASN A 57 22.98 -3.95 11.55
C ASN A 57 21.52 -4.38 11.63
N CYS A 58 21.00 -4.92 10.52
CA CYS A 58 19.60 -5.32 10.41
C CYS A 58 19.20 -6.41 11.42
N GLU A 59 20.11 -7.26 11.85
CA GLU A 59 19.82 -8.32 12.83
C GLU A 59 19.39 -7.78 14.19
N THR A 60 19.76 -6.55 14.50
CA THR A 60 19.40 -5.86 15.76
C THR A 60 18.09 -5.07 15.65
N GLN A 61 17.45 -5.07 14.52
CA GLN A 61 16.28 -4.24 14.25
C GLN A 61 14.99 -5.06 14.18
N ARG A 62 13.86 -4.38 14.39
CA ARG A 62 12.54 -4.92 14.08
C ARG A 62 12.33 -4.91 12.57
N ASN A 63 12.40 -6.06 11.93
CA ASN A 63 12.35 -6.22 10.48
C ASN A 63 10.98 -6.65 9.97
N LEU A 64 10.80 -6.62 8.66
CA LEU A 64 9.60 -7.14 8.02
C LEU A 64 9.46 -8.65 8.28
N SER A 65 8.22 -9.09 8.46
CA SER A 65 7.88 -10.50 8.37
C SER A 65 7.86 -10.98 6.90
N GLN A 66 7.76 -12.28 6.70
CA GLN A 66 7.57 -12.82 5.36
C GLN A 66 6.29 -12.25 4.70
N SER A 67 5.20 -12.12 5.47
CA SER A 67 3.97 -11.49 4.98
C SER A 67 4.16 -10.00 4.64
N GLY A 68 4.99 -9.28 5.40
CA GLY A 68 5.36 -7.91 5.10
C GLY A 68 6.14 -7.78 3.79
N ARG A 69 7.11 -8.66 3.54
CA ARG A 69 7.83 -8.70 2.26
C ARG A 69 6.91 -8.99 1.07
N LEU A 70 5.94 -9.89 1.25
CA LEU A 70 4.92 -10.14 0.22
C LEU A 70 4.02 -8.93 -0.01
N GLN A 71 3.65 -8.21 1.05
CA GLN A 71 2.89 -6.96 0.96
C GLN A 71 3.66 -5.90 0.16
N SER A 72 4.95 -5.71 0.45
CA SER A 72 5.82 -4.77 -0.30
C SER A 72 5.88 -5.11 -1.79
N ARG A 73 6.04 -6.39 -2.12
CA ARG A 73 6.06 -6.85 -3.53
C ARG A 73 4.74 -6.61 -4.24
N LYS A 74 3.60 -6.82 -3.56
CA LYS A 74 2.27 -6.52 -4.12
C LYS A 74 2.11 -5.03 -4.43
N ILE A 75 2.59 -4.16 -3.55
CA ILE A 75 2.58 -2.71 -3.77
C ILE A 75 3.45 -2.36 -4.98
N GLY A 76 4.66 -2.89 -5.07
CA GLY A 76 5.55 -2.66 -6.21
C GLY A 76 4.96 -3.16 -7.54
N ASN A 77 4.33 -4.34 -7.53
CA ASN A 77 3.63 -4.88 -8.70
C ASN A 77 2.46 -4.00 -9.12
N PHE A 78 1.69 -3.47 -8.16
CA PHE A 78 0.60 -2.55 -8.46
C PHE A 78 1.08 -1.31 -9.24
N PHE A 79 2.21 -0.72 -8.84
CA PHE A 79 2.81 0.40 -9.58
C PHE A 79 3.21 0.01 -11.01
N LYS A 80 3.82 -1.16 -11.16
CA LYS A 80 4.25 -1.66 -12.45
C LYS A 80 3.09 -2.02 -13.38
N GLU A 81 2.09 -2.73 -12.87
CA GLU A 81 0.93 -3.19 -13.63
C GLU A 81 0.02 -2.03 -14.08
N ASN A 82 0.04 -0.93 -13.35
CA ASN A 82 -0.73 0.27 -13.69
C ASN A 82 0.12 1.36 -14.37
N ASP A 83 1.33 1.05 -14.82
CA ASP A 83 2.21 2.01 -15.51
C ASP A 83 2.40 3.35 -14.74
N ILE A 84 2.47 3.29 -13.41
CA ILE A 84 2.68 4.47 -12.58
C ILE A 84 4.17 4.85 -12.62
N PRO A 85 4.54 6.03 -13.12
CA PRO A 85 5.93 6.41 -13.29
C PRO A 85 6.60 6.71 -11.95
N ILE A 86 7.73 6.06 -11.67
CA ILE A 86 8.58 6.30 -10.50
C ILE A 86 9.95 6.80 -10.99
N LYS A 87 10.27 8.03 -10.66
CA LYS A 87 11.55 8.65 -11.05
C LYS A 87 12.61 8.57 -9.95
N LEU A 88 12.17 8.60 -8.69
CA LEU A 88 13.06 8.62 -7.54
C LEU A 88 12.39 7.91 -6.37
N VAL A 89 13.15 7.09 -5.68
CA VAL A 89 12.75 6.46 -4.42
C VAL A 89 13.68 6.95 -3.31
N ILE A 90 13.09 7.48 -2.26
CA ILE A 90 13.81 7.90 -1.05
C ILE A 90 13.33 7.02 0.10
N SER A 91 14.26 6.45 0.83
CA SER A 91 13.96 5.60 1.98
C SER A 91 14.70 6.09 3.21
N SER A 92 14.14 5.86 4.39
CA SER A 92 14.88 5.96 5.64
C SER A 92 15.91 4.83 5.74
N GLU A 93 16.87 4.97 6.66
CA GLU A 93 17.96 4.00 6.81
C GLU A 93 17.56 2.69 7.50
N TRP A 94 16.36 2.62 8.08
CA TRP A 94 15.85 1.41 8.71
C TRP A 94 15.72 0.26 7.70
N CYS A 95 16.19 -0.92 8.07
CA CYS A 95 16.17 -2.08 7.19
C CYS A 95 14.77 -2.43 6.69
N ARG A 96 13.75 -2.35 7.54
CA ARG A 96 12.34 -2.56 7.15
C ARG A 96 11.81 -1.59 6.10
N CYS A 97 12.50 -0.48 5.86
CA CYS A 97 12.13 0.49 4.83
C CYS A 97 12.87 0.24 3.51
N LYS A 98 14.00 -0.47 3.55
CA LYS A 98 14.85 -0.75 2.38
C LYS A 98 14.59 -2.12 1.76
N GLU A 99 13.95 -3.04 2.50
CA GLU A 99 13.66 -4.40 2.03
C GLU A 99 12.59 -4.47 0.92
#